data_0840a3ad9db025bfeca076618122a1fc
#
_entry.id   0840a3ad9db025bfeca076618122a1fc
#
_cell.length_a   1.000
_cell.length_b   1.000
_cell.length_c   1.000
_cell.angle_alpha   90.00
_cell.angle_beta   90.00
_cell.angle_gamma   90.00
#
_symmetry.space_group_name_H-M   'P 1'
#
loop_
_entity.id
_entity.type
_entity.pdbx_description
1 polymer ?
#
loop_
_entity_poly.entity_id
_entity_poly.type
_entity_poly.pdbx_seq_one_letter_code
_entity_poly.pdbx_strand_id
1 'polypeptide(L)'
;MLTYSFLQHYWCFLVSLLGALLVFLLFVQGANSIIFSLGHNDEERRLLINSTGRKWEFTFTTLVTFGGAFFASFPLFYSTSFGGAYWLWMLILFTFVLQAVSYEFQNKIGNLLGAKTFQWFLVINGIFGPLLLGGAVATFFEGSNFIVEKSNLINTEAVTPIISRWANASHGLDALLNPWVLVFGLAVMFLARTLGILYIINNVNDENIRSRGSVRLIGTAIPFVILFVSYLVHLLLKDGYAWNPETGEIFIEPNKYLHNMMDMWYLTVVMLIGVVLVLWGIATELLRDSKFFTQHPSLFKFAGIWSAGIGTVLTVLALLLTSAWNHTAYYPSTADLQSSLTLENSCSSYFTLNTMFYVSLLIPFVLAYICYAWRKIDSKPIDKDEIANDEHAY
;
A
#
# COMPACT_ATOMS: atom_id res chain seq x y z
N MET A 1 27.97 12.81 15.41
CA MET A 1 27.22 11.55 15.58
C MET A 1 25.75 11.85 15.33
N LEU A 2 25.05 10.96 14.63
CA LEU A 2 23.60 11.08 14.46
C LEU A 2 22.91 10.83 15.81
N THR A 3 21.85 11.58 16.12
CA THR A 3 21.09 11.37 17.36
C THR A 3 20.19 10.15 17.20
N TYR A 4 19.85 9.49 18.31
CA TYR A 4 18.92 8.34 18.28
C TYR A 4 17.53 8.75 17.77
N SER A 5 17.03 9.88 18.23
CA SER A 5 15.76 10.43 17.76
C SER A 5 15.76 10.70 16.25
N PHE A 6 16.85 11.24 15.70
CA PHE A 6 16.97 11.41 14.24
C PHE A 6 16.85 10.07 13.51
N LEU A 7 17.54 9.02 13.99
CA LEU A 7 17.48 7.69 13.37
C LEU A 7 16.08 7.08 13.43
N GLN A 8 15.35 7.27 14.53
CA GLN A 8 13.96 6.80 14.69
C GLN A 8 13.05 7.47 13.65
N HIS A 9 13.11 8.79 13.50
CA HIS A 9 12.31 9.53 12.52
C HIS A 9 12.74 9.21 11.08
N TYR A 10 14.03 9.06 10.82
CA TYR A 10 14.55 8.67 9.51
C TYR A 10 14.02 7.30 9.07
N TRP A 11 14.05 6.30 9.96
CA TRP A 11 13.54 4.96 9.63
C TRP A 11 12.02 4.94 9.53
N CYS A 12 11.32 5.71 10.34
CA CYS A 12 9.88 5.91 10.19
C CYS A 12 9.56 6.49 8.80
N PHE A 13 10.31 7.49 8.35
CA PHE A 13 10.15 8.07 7.02
C PHE A 13 10.39 7.03 5.91
N LEU A 14 11.49 6.26 5.97
CA LEU A 14 11.80 5.24 4.95
C LEU A 14 10.75 4.13 4.89
N VAL A 15 10.30 3.63 6.03
CA VAL A 15 9.26 2.60 6.09
C VAL A 15 7.92 3.16 5.56
N SER A 16 7.57 4.39 5.92
CA SER A 16 6.38 5.06 5.40
C SER A 16 6.45 5.28 3.89
N LEU A 17 7.63 5.61 3.36
CA LEU A 17 7.86 5.74 1.91
C LEU A 17 7.70 4.39 1.19
N LEU A 18 8.23 3.30 1.76
CA LEU A 18 8.03 1.95 1.21
C LEU A 18 6.54 1.57 1.21
N GLY A 19 5.81 1.85 2.29
CA GLY A 19 4.36 1.66 2.34
C GLY A 19 3.61 2.47 1.29
N ALA A 20 4.01 3.73 1.08
CA ALA A 20 3.42 4.59 0.07
C ALA A 20 3.70 4.10 -1.37
N LEU A 21 4.93 3.65 -1.64
CA LEU A 21 5.30 3.01 -2.91
C LEU A 21 4.52 1.71 -3.13
N LEU A 22 4.34 0.89 -2.08
CA LEU A 22 3.54 -0.33 -2.15
C LEU A 22 2.10 -0.01 -2.58
N VAL A 23 1.46 1.00 -1.99
CA VAL A 23 0.08 1.38 -2.35
C VAL A 23 -0.01 1.82 -3.81
N PHE A 24 0.97 2.54 -4.34
CA PHE A 24 1.03 2.82 -5.78
C PHE A 24 1.14 1.53 -6.60
N LEU A 25 2.04 0.62 -6.23
CA LEU A 25 2.27 -0.63 -6.96
C LEU A 25 1.07 -1.60 -6.94
N LEU A 26 0.09 -1.38 -6.04
CA LEU A 26 -1.17 -2.13 -6.06
C LEU A 26 -1.99 -1.92 -7.35
N PHE A 27 -1.54 -1.05 -8.28
CA PHE A 27 -2.15 -0.99 -9.61
C PHE A 27 -2.17 -2.35 -10.31
N VAL A 28 -1.18 -3.21 -10.03
CA VAL A 28 -1.13 -4.60 -10.54
C VAL A 28 -2.35 -5.39 -10.07
N GLN A 29 -2.62 -5.38 -8.75
CA GLN A 29 -3.79 -6.03 -8.17
C GLN A 29 -5.09 -5.40 -8.69
N GLY A 30 -5.11 -4.07 -8.77
CA GLY A 30 -6.25 -3.33 -9.31
C GLY A 30 -6.60 -3.75 -10.73
N ALA A 31 -5.63 -3.84 -11.62
CA ALA A 31 -5.81 -4.30 -12.99
C ALA A 31 -6.26 -5.77 -13.05
N ASN A 32 -5.67 -6.64 -12.20
CA ASN A 32 -6.08 -8.04 -12.11
C ASN A 32 -7.54 -8.20 -11.70
N SER A 33 -8.05 -7.34 -10.81
CA SER A 33 -9.44 -7.40 -10.33
C SER A 33 -10.49 -7.17 -11.43
N ILE A 34 -10.10 -6.61 -12.58
CA ILE A 34 -11.00 -6.21 -13.66
C ILE A 34 -10.69 -6.91 -15.00
N ILE A 35 -9.88 -7.97 -15.00
CA ILE A 35 -9.50 -8.73 -16.21
C ILE A 35 -10.72 -9.08 -17.07
N PHE A 36 -11.78 -9.64 -16.47
CA PHE A 36 -12.97 -10.04 -17.22
C PHE A 36 -13.86 -8.87 -17.65
N SER A 37 -13.74 -7.73 -17.02
CA SER A 37 -14.51 -6.55 -17.39
C SER A 37 -13.87 -5.71 -18.49
N LEU A 38 -12.56 -5.79 -18.65
CA LEU A 38 -11.80 -5.13 -19.72
C LEU A 38 -11.51 -6.09 -20.88
N GLY A 39 -11.17 -7.36 -20.60
CA GLY A 39 -10.85 -8.38 -21.59
C GLY A 39 -12.05 -9.31 -21.85
N HIS A 40 -12.76 -9.11 -22.97
CA HIS A 40 -13.93 -9.90 -23.32
C HIS A 40 -13.61 -11.22 -23.99
N ASN A 41 -12.47 -11.31 -24.68
CA ASN A 41 -11.96 -12.52 -25.30
C ASN A 41 -10.62 -12.94 -24.70
N ASP A 42 -10.14 -14.15 -25.05
CA ASP A 42 -8.90 -14.70 -24.50
C ASP A 42 -7.66 -13.89 -24.89
N GLU A 43 -7.64 -13.37 -26.12
CA GLU A 43 -6.55 -12.53 -26.61
C GLU A 43 -6.42 -11.23 -25.82
N GLU A 44 -7.52 -10.52 -25.60
CA GLU A 44 -7.54 -9.32 -24.79
C GLU A 44 -7.13 -9.59 -23.33
N ARG A 45 -7.59 -10.72 -22.74
CA ARG A 45 -7.15 -11.09 -21.38
C ARG A 45 -5.66 -11.41 -21.30
N ARG A 46 -5.10 -12.04 -22.33
CA ARG A 46 -3.64 -12.25 -22.41
C ARG A 46 -2.88 -10.95 -22.47
N LEU A 47 -3.34 -9.93 -23.22
CA LEU A 47 -2.75 -8.58 -23.22
C LEU A 47 -2.72 -7.97 -21.82
N LEU A 48 -3.85 -8.01 -21.09
CA LEU A 48 -3.96 -7.50 -19.74
C LEU A 48 -3.01 -8.21 -18.77
N ILE A 49 -2.99 -9.54 -18.82
CA ILE A 49 -2.18 -10.37 -17.92
C ILE A 49 -0.69 -10.19 -18.20
N ASN A 50 -0.27 -10.08 -19.46
CA ASN A 50 1.13 -9.77 -19.79
C ASN A 50 1.55 -8.38 -19.31
N SER A 51 0.67 -7.40 -19.43
CA SER A 51 0.94 -6.05 -18.94
C SER A 51 1.21 -6.01 -17.44
N THR A 52 0.37 -6.67 -16.64
CA THR A 52 0.52 -6.76 -15.19
C THR A 52 1.59 -7.76 -14.76
N GLY A 53 1.73 -8.86 -15.50
CA GLY A 53 2.70 -9.92 -15.25
C GLY A 53 4.14 -9.45 -15.26
N ARG A 54 4.48 -8.46 -16.10
CA ARG A 54 5.81 -7.83 -16.11
C ARG A 54 6.10 -6.94 -14.88
N LYS A 55 5.11 -6.72 -14.00
CA LYS A 55 5.19 -5.79 -12.86
C LYS A 55 4.87 -6.41 -11.51
N TRP A 56 4.28 -7.61 -11.45
CA TRP A 56 3.80 -8.18 -10.21
C TRP A 56 4.89 -8.41 -9.16
N GLU A 57 6.10 -8.74 -9.62
CA GLU A 57 7.24 -8.94 -8.74
C GLU A 57 7.65 -7.66 -8.00
N PHE A 58 7.53 -6.48 -8.65
CA PHE A 58 7.82 -5.20 -7.99
C PHE A 58 6.88 -4.99 -6.79
N THR A 59 5.59 -5.32 -6.93
CA THR A 59 4.62 -5.18 -5.84
C THR A 59 4.94 -6.16 -4.72
N PHE A 60 5.15 -7.44 -5.05
CA PHE A 60 5.42 -8.48 -4.06
C PHE A 60 6.74 -8.23 -3.34
N THR A 61 7.80 -7.89 -4.05
CA THR A 61 9.10 -7.57 -3.47
C THR A 61 9.02 -6.34 -2.57
N THR A 62 8.25 -5.31 -2.96
CA THR A 62 8.06 -4.12 -2.12
C THR A 62 7.28 -4.46 -0.84
N LEU A 63 6.27 -5.34 -0.90
CA LEU A 63 5.56 -5.82 0.29
C LEU A 63 6.49 -6.54 1.26
N VAL A 64 7.34 -7.45 0.75
CA VAL A 64 8.33 -8.18 1.56
C VAL A 64 9.37 -7.22 2.14
N THR A 65 9.84 -6.25 1.36
CA THR A 65 10.79 -5.23 1.81
C THR A 65 10.19 -4.34 2.89
N PHE A 66 8.91 -3.98 2.76
CA PHE A 66 8.18 -3.21 3.78
C PHE A 66 8.13 -3.97 5.12
N GLY A 67 7.77 -5.27 5.10
CA GLY A 67 7.80 -6.12 6.29
C GLY A 67 9.20 -6.27 6.87
N GLY A 68 10.21 -6.48 6.02
CA GLY A 68 11.62 -6.59 6.44
C GLY A 68 12.18 -5.29 7.03
N ALA A 69 11.77 -4.13 6.50
CA ALA A 69 12.15 -2.83 7.05
C ALA A 69 11.54 -2.59 8.43
N PHE A 70 10.27 -2.99 8.64
CA PHE A 70 9.66 -2.98 9.98
C PHE A 70 10.35 -3.94 10.93
N PHE A 71 10.66 -5.17 10.49
CA PHE A 71 11.39 -6.14 11.31
C PHE A 71 12.71 -5.57 11.83
N ALA A 72 13.46 -4.91 10.98
CA ALA A 72 14.77 -4.37 11.31
C ALA A 72 14.71 -3.08 12.14
N SER A 73 13.78 -2.15 11.80
CA SER A 73 13.70 -0.81 12.43
C SER A 73 12.81 -0.79 13.67
N PHE A 74 11.69 -1.50 13.64
CA PHE A 74 10.64 -1.51 14.67
C PHE A 74 10.24 -2.95 15.03
N PRO A 75 11.16 -3.74 15.63
CA PRO A 75 10.95 -5.17 15.88
C PRO A 75 9.75 -5.46 16.77
N LEU A 76 9.43 -4.59 17.73
CA LEU A 76 8.26 -4.78 18.58
C LEU A 76 6.94 -4.63 17.78
N PHE A 77 6.88 -3.69 16.85
CA PHE A 77 5.74 -3.61 15.93
C PHE A 77 5.65 -4.86 15.05
N TYR A 78 6.78 -5.31 14.49
CA TYR A 78 6.79 -6.49 13.66
C TYR A 78 6.26 -7.72 14.40
N SER A 79 6.74 -7.96 15.62
CA SER A 79 6.26 -9.09 16.44
C SER A 79 4.79 -8.94 16.82
N THR A 80 4.32 -7.72 17.10
CA THR A 80 2.94 -7.45 17.51
C THR A 80 1.95 -7.53 16.34
N SER A 81 2.28 -6.91 15.21
CA SER A 81 1.39 -6.87 14.05
C SER A 81 1.52 -8.14 13.20
N PHE A 82 2.72 -8.44 12.67
CA PHE A 82 2.90 -9.60 11.79
C PHE A 82 2.82 -10.93 12.55
N GLY A 83 3.38 -10.98 13.76
CA GLY A 83 3.31 -12.16 14.63
C GLY A 83 1.98 -12.29 15.36
N GLY A 84 1.41 -11.19 15.88
CA GLY A 84 0.18 -11.19 16.66
C GLY A 84 -1.08 -11.26 15.81
N ALA A 85 -1.20 -10.43 14.76
CA ALA A 85 -2.30 -10.44 13.81
C ALA A 85 -2.07 -11.44 12.66
N TYR A 86 -1.51 -12.62 12.96
CA TYR A 86 -1.02 -13.54 11.93
C TYR A 86 -2.09 -14.04 10.97
N TRP A 87 -3.35 -14.19 11.36
CA TRP A 87 -4.40 -14.62 10.44
C TRP A 87 -4.66 -13.58 9.34
N LEU A 88 -4.67 -12.31 9.69
CA LEU A 88 -4.82 -11.25 8.71
C LEU A 88 -3.64 -11.25 7.72
N TRP A 89 -2.41 -11.35 8.23
CA TRP A 89 -1.22 -11.39 7.38
C TRP A 89 -1.10 -12.67 6.56
N MET A 90 -1.54 -13.82 7.11
CA MET A 90 -1.59 -15.08 6.35
C MET A 90 -2.59 -15.02 5.20
N LEU A 91 -3.76 -14.39 5.39
CA LEU A 91 -4.71 -14.17 4.31
C LEU A 91 -4.13 -13.26 3.22
N ILE A 92 -3.46 -12.16 3.61
CA ILE A 92 -2.74 -11.30 2.66
C ILE A 92 -1.74 -12.13 1.85
N LEU A 93 -0.84 -12.84 2.53
CA LEU A 93 0.17 -13.69 1.89
C LEU A 93 -0.47 -14.71 0.96
N PHE A 94 -1.54 -15.37 1.39
CA PHE A 94 -2.23 -16.37 0.58
C PHE A 94 -2.76 -15.77 -0.74
N THR A 95 -3.32 -14.54 -0.72
CA THR A 95 -3.76 -13.87 -1.95
C THR A 95 -2.59 -13.63 -2.91
N PHE A 96 -1.41 -13.25 -2.41
CA PHE A 96 -0.22 -13.03 -3.24
C PHE A 96 0.40 -14.34 -3.74
N VAL A 97 0.31 -15.44 -2.98
CA VAL A 97 0.67 -16.78 -3.46
C VAL A 97 -0.23 -17.21 -4.62
N LEU A 98 -1.55 -16.99 -4.51
CA LEU A 98 -2.48 -17.25 -5.62
C LEU A 98 -2.10 -16.45 -6.87
N GLN A 99 -1.68 -15.19 -6.70
CA GLN A 99 -1.20 -14.35 -7.82
C GLN A 99 0.05 -14.95 -8.47
N ALA A 100 1.08 -15.27 -7.69
CA ALA A 100 2.35 -15.80 -8.18
C ALA A 100 2.12 -17.10 -8.98
N VAL A 101 1.39 -18.04 -8.38
CA VAL A 101 1.03 -19.32 -9.03
C VAL A 101 0.25 -19.09 -10.33
N SER A 102 -0.63 -18.07 -10.36
CA SER A 102 -1.44 -17.78 -11.53
C SER A 102 -0.62 -17.26 -12.70
N TYR A 103 0.31 -16.35 -12.47
CA TYR A 103 1.20 -15.88 -13.53
C TYR A 103 2.08 -17.01 -14.08
N GLU A 104 2.65 -17.84 -13.20
CA GLU A 104 3.58 -18.88 -13.62
C GLU A 104 2.95 -20.08 -14.31
N PHE A 105 1.73 -20.48 -13.90
CA PHE A 105 1.18 -21.81 -14.30
C PHE A 105 -0.01 -21.75 -15.24
N GLN A 106 -0.62 -20.59 -15.50
CA GLN A 106 -1.84 -20.54 -16.32
C GLN A 106 -1.66 -21.07 -17.76
N ASN A 107 -0.49 -20.86 -18.36
CA ASN A 107 -0.17 -21.24 -19.74
C ASN A 107 0.78 -22.45 -19.83
N LYS A 108 1.11 -23.13 -18.72
CA LYS A 108 2.01 -24.29 -18.74
C LYS A 108 1.31 -25.51 -19.31
N ILE A 109 2.08 -26.29 -20.09
CA ILE A 109 1.63 -27.58 -20.64
C ILE A 109 1.26 -28.52 -19.48
N GLY A 110 0.10 -29.16 -19.57
CA GLY A 110 -0.43 -30.02 -18.50
C GLY A 110 -1.23 -29.30 -17.40
N ASN A 111 -1.58 -28.02 -17.59
CA ASN A 111 -2.47 -27.30 -16.70
C ASN A 111 -3.86 -28.00 -16.64
N LEU A 112 -4.13 -28.70 -15.51
CA LEU A 112 -5.38 -29.40 -15.27
C LEU A 112 -6.56 -28.49 -14.92
N LEU A 113 -6.29 -27.32 -14.35
CA LEU A 113 -7.31 -26.39 -13.87
C LEU A 113 -7.84 -25.45 -14.97
N GLY A 114 -7.08 -25.30 -16.04
CA GLY A 114 -7.38 -24.38 -17.14
C GLY A 114 -7.04 -22.93 -16.83
N ALA A 115 -6.68 -22.15 -17.84
CA ALA A 115 -6.24 -20.76 -17.71
C ALA A 115 -7.27 -19.87 -16.99
N LYS A 116 -8.58 -20.11 -17.23
CA LYS A 116 -9.65 -19.31 -16.63
C LYS A 116 -9.70 -19.40 -15.11
N THR A 117 -9.33 -20.53 -14.52
CA THR A 117 -9.25 -20.70 -13.06
C THR A 117 -8.16 -19.82 -12.48
N PHE A 118 -6.99 -19.78 -13.10
CA PHE A 118 -5.89 -18.90 -12.68
C PHE A 118 -6.23 -17.42 -12.86
N GLN A 119 -6.97 -17.06 -13.92
CA GLN A 119 -7.48 -15.70 -14.08
C GLN A 119 -8.43 -15.32 -12.94
N TRP A 120 -9.27 -16.23 -12.45
CA TRP A 120 -10.07 -15.98 -11.24
C TRP A 120 -9.23 -15.83 -9.98
N PHE A 121 -8.13 -16.57 -9.84
CA PHE A 121 -7.18 -16.38 -8.73
C PHE A 121 -6.54 -14.99 -8.77
N LEU A 122 -6.21 -14.48 -9.98
CA LEU A 122 -5.76 -13.09 -10.13
C LEU A 122 -6.84 -12.08 -9.69
N VAL A 123 -8.11 -12.33 -10.03
CA VAL A 123 -9.22 -11.48 -9.58
C VAL A 123 -9.37 -11.51 -8.06
N ILE A 124 -9.27 -12.69 -7.44
CA ILE A 124 -9.31 -12.84 -5.97
C ILE A 124 -8.19 -12.03 -5.32
N ASN A 125 -6.95 -12.19 -5.77
CA ASN A 125 -5.84 -11.36 -5.29
C ASN A 125 -6.11 -9.87 -5.53
N GLY A 126 -6.61 -9.52 -6.71
CA GLY A 126 -6.89 -8.14 -7.10
C GLY A 126 -7.94 -7.43 -6.24
N ILE A 127 -8.83 -8.17 -5.61
CA ILE A 127 -9.85 -7.64 -4.68
C ILE A 127 -9.34 -7.69 -3.25
N PHE A 128 -9.00 -8.89 -2.78
CA PHE A 128 -8.69 -9.13 -1.37
C PHE A 128 -7.30 -8.65 -0.98
N GLY A 129 -6.31 -8.68 -1.88
CA GLY A 129 -4.97 -8.15 -1.59
C GLY A 129 -5.01 -6.68 -1.13
N PRO A 130 -5.49 -5.75 -1.96
CA PRO A 130 -5.60 -4.34 -1.58
C PRO A 130 -6.57 -4.09 -0.42
N LEU A 131 -7.70 -4.80 -0.34
CA LEU A 131 -8.67 -4.68 0.74
C LEU A 131 -8.05 -5.01 2.10
N LEU A 132 -7.38 -6.16 2.21
CA LEU A 132 -6.78 -6.63 3.46
C LEU A 132 -5.55 -5.81 3.84
N LEU A 133 -4.72 -5.41 2.87
CA LEU A 133 -3.59 -4.50 3.12
C LEU A 133 -4.08 -3.14 3.60
N GLY A 134 -5.10 -2.58 2.96
CA GLY A 134 -5.73 -1.35 3.41
C GLY A 134 -6.30 -1.50 4.81
N GLY A 135 -6.98 -2.60 5.12
CA GLY A 135 -7.46 -2.92 6.47
C GLY A 135 -6.33 -3.00 7.50
N ALA A 136 -5.22 -3.66 7.16
CA ALA A 136 -4.04 -3.73 8.04
C ALA A 136 -3.44 -2.34 8.31
N VAL A 137 -3.37 -1.47 7.30
CA VAL A 137 -2.88 -0.09 7.46
C VAL A 137 -3.88 0.77 8.24
N ALA A 138 -5.19 0.56 8.09
CA ALA A 138 -6.20 1.28 8.87
C ALA A 138 -6.03 1.10 10.39
N THR A 139 -5.48 -0.04 10.82
CA THR A 139 -5.21 -0.29 12.25
C THR A 139 -4.16 0.64 12.87
N PHE A 140 -3.35 1.33 12.06
CA PHE A 140 -2.46 2.41 12.53
C PHE A 140 -3.23 3.61 13.08
N PHE A 141 -4.47 3.76 12.66
CA PHE A 141 -5.35 4.86 13.10
C PHE A 141 -6.48 4.37 14.02
N GLU A 142 -7.05 3.19 13.71
CA GLU A 142 -8.21 2.66 14.45
C GLU A 142 -7.81 1.84 15.68
N GLY A 143 -6.56 1.38 15.71
CA GLY A 143 -6.05 0.54 16.77
C GLY A 143 -6.24 -0.96 16.51
N SER A 144 -5.58 -1.76 17.33
CA SER A 144 -5.54 -3.22 17.26
C SER A 144 -5.65 -3.82 18.66
N ASN A 145 -6.18 -5.05 18.74
CA ASN A 145 -6.50 -5.68 20.01
C ASN A 145 -5.33 -6.54 20.55
N PHE A 146 -4.28 -5.88 21.05
CA PHE A 146 -3.07 -6.53 21.57
C PHE A 146 -2.66 -5.98 22.93
N ILE A 147 -1.81 -6.72 23.63
CA ILE A 147 -1.22 -6.36 24.92
C ILE A 147 0.29 -6.60 24.84
N VAL A 148 1.07 -5.66 25.39
CA VAL A 148 2.53 -5.74 25.52
C VAL A 148 2.90 -5.91 27.00
N GLU A 149 3.50 -7.04 27.34
CA GLU A 149 3.99 -7.35 28.68
C GLU A 149 5.37 -6.74 28.88
N LYS A 150 5.40 -5.45 29.24
CA LYS A 150 6.66 -4.68 29.38
C LYS A 150 7.64 -5.27 30.40
N SER A 151 7.12 -5.95 31.43
CA SER A 151 7.94 -6.66 32.42
C SER A 151 8.81 -7.76 31.79
N ASN A 152 8.32 -8.41 30.73
CA ASN A 152 9.05 -9.45 30.02
C ASN A 152 10.17 -8.92 29.14
N LEU A 153 10.18 -7.60 28.82
CA LEU A 153 11.30 -6.95 28.15
C LEU A 153 12.55 -6.85 29.04
N ILE A 154 12.35 -6.81 30.37
CA ILE A 154 13.40 -6.62 31.36
C ILE A 154 13.78 -7.96 32.02
N ASN A 155 12.80 -8.84 32.21
CA ASN A 155 13.00 -10.12 32.90
C ASN A 155 13.31 -11.26 31.91
N THR A 156 14.59 -11.50 31.68
CA THR A 156 15.10 -12.56 30.79
C THR A 156 14.95 -13.96 31.37
N GLU A 157 14.60 -14.11 32.66
CA GLU A 157 14.40 -15.39 33.37
C GLU A 157 12.93 -15.84 33.37
N ALA A 158 12.03 -15.11 32.71
CA ALA A 158 10.62 -15.49 32.64
C ALA A 158 10.46 -16.85 31.94
N VAL A 159 9.65 -17.71 32.53
CA VAL A 159 9.36 -19.08 32.03
C VAL A 159 8.65 -19.01 30.64
N THR A 160 7.96 -17.93 30.38
CA THR A 160 7.31 -17.66 29.09
C THR A 160 7.65 -16.23 28.64
N PRO A 161 8.69 -16.03 27.82
CA PRO A 161 9.15 -14.70 27.41
C PRO A 161 8.28 -14.09 26.30
N ILE A 162 6.96 -14.23 26.34
CA ILE A 162 6.05 -13.61 25.42
C ILE A 162 5.97 -12.11 25.73
N ILE A 163 6.47 -11.28 24.82
CA ILE A 163 6.51 -9.82 24.98
C ILE A 163 5.18 -9.20 24.51
N SER A 164 4.65 -9.65 23.38
CA SER A 164 3.38 -9.15 22.84
C SER A 164 2.44 -10.31 22.54
N ARG A 165 1.15 -10.11 22.83
CA ARG A 165 0.11 -11.10 22.54
C ARG A 165 -1.15 -10.44 22.03
N TRP A 166 -1.87 -11.11 21.14
CA TRP A 166 -3.21 -10.70 20.77
C TRP A 166 -4.19 -11.01 21.90
N ALA A 167 -5.11 -10.07 22.21
CA ALA A 167 -5.99 -10.21 23.36
C ALA A 167 -7.14 -11.21 23.14
N ASN A 168 -7.44 -11.54 21.89
CA ASN A 168 -8.48 -12.50 21.52
C ASN A 168 -7.97 -13.55 20.52
N ALA A 169 -8.76 -14.61 20.29
CA ALA A 169 -8.42 -15.71 19.40
C ALA A 169 -8.54 -15.38 17.90
N SER A 170 -8.97 -14.19 17.53
CA SER A 170 -9.15 -13.80 16.13
C SER A 170 -7.82 -13.49 15.42
N HIS A 171 -6.78 -13.13 16.20
CA HIS A 171 -5.44 -12.80 15.70
C HIS A 171 -5.47 -11.88 14.45
N GLY A 172 -6.16 -10.73 14.58
CA GLY A 172 -6.21 -9.68 13.57
C GLY A 172 -7.46 -9.67 12.70
N LEU A 173 -8.25 -10.75 12.64
CA LEU A 173 -9.50 -10.75 11.87
C LEU A 173 -10.58 -9.86 12.48
N ASP A 174 -10.52 -9.63 13.78
CA ASP A 174 -11.41 -8.70 14.49
C ASP A 174 -11.29 -7.25 13.98
N ALA A 175 -10.12 -6.85 13.49
CA ALA A 175 -9.96 -5.54 12.87
C ALA A 175 -10.92 -5.32 11.68
N LEU A 176 -11.23 -6.37 10.91
CA LEU A 176 -12.16 -6.31 9.80
C LEU A 176 -13.63 -6.12 10.22
N LEU A 177 -13.96 -6.28 11.49
CA LEU A 177 -15.29 -5.99 12.04
C LEU A 177 -15.50 -4.49 12.30
N ASN A 178 -14.42 -3.71 12.36
CA ASN A 178 -14.53 -2.26 12.47
C ASN A 178 -14.96 -1.65 11.12
N PRO A 179 -16.09 -0.94 11.05
CA PRO A 179 -16.59 -0.35 9.82
C PRO A 179 -15.59 0.60 9.14
N TRP A 180 -14.83 1.36 9.93
CA TRP A 180 -13.87 2.31 9.38
C TRP A 180 -12.63 1.62 8.81
N VAL A 181 -12.22 0.49 9.37
CA VAL A 181 -11.19 -0.38 8.79
C VAL A 181 -11.65 -0.90 7.42
N LEU A 182 -12.93 -1.31 7.31
CA LEU A 182 -13.48 -1.74 6.02
C LEU A 182 -13.60 -0.58 5.02
N VAL A 183 -14.03 0.60 5.45
CA VAL A 183 -14.11 1.80 4.60
C VAL A 183 -12.74 2.13 4.02
N PHE A 184 -11.69 2.11 4.84
CA PHE A 184 -10.31 2.36 4.39
C PHE A 184 -9.81 1.26 3.46
N GLY A 185 -10.03 0.00 3.81
CA GLY A 185 -9.67 -1.15 2.96
C GLY A 185 -10.35 -1.09 1.59
N LEU A 186 -11.64 -0.75 1.54
CA LEU A 186 -12.37 -0.53 0.30
C LEU A 186 -11.84 0.67 -0.48
N ALA A 187 -11.49 1.77 0.19
CA ALA A 187 -10.88 2.93 -0.46
C ALA A 187 -9.56 2.54 -1.16
N VAL A 188 -8.70 1.76 -0.49
CA VAL A 188 -7.44 1.25 -1.08
C VAL A 188 -7.72 0.31 -2.25
N MET A 189 -8.72 -0.58 -2.15
CA MET A 189 -9.12 -1.47 -3.24
C MET A 189 -9.60 -0.69 -4.47
N PHE A 190 -10.46 0.31 -4.30
CA PHE A 190 -10.94 1.14 -5.41
C PHE A 190 -9.84 2.07 -5.97
N LEU A 191 -8.92 2.56 -5.13
CA LEU A 191 -7.72 3.27 -5.58
C LEU A 191 -6.86 2.35 -6.45
N ALA A 192 -6.58 1.14 -6.00
CA ALA A 192 -5.80 0.15 -6.75
C ALA A 192 -6.44 -0.12 -8.14
N ARG A 193 -7.78 -0.30 -8.20
CA ARG A 193 -8.51 -0.45 -9.46
C ARG A 193 -8.38 0.76 -10.36
N THR A 194 -8.53 1.96 -9.80
CA THR A 194 -8.37 3.23 -10.54
C THR A 194 -6.97 3.34 -11.15
N LEU A 195 -5.93 3.10 -10.34
CA LEU A 195 -4.53 3.08 -10.80
C LEU A 195 -4.31 1.95 -11.84
N GLY A 196 -4.90 0.78 -11.63
CA GLY A 196 -4.83 -0.35 -12.54
C GLY A 196 -5.41 -0.03 -13.93
N ILE A 197 -6.56 0.63 -13.98
CA ILE A 197 -7.17 1.09 -15.24
C ILE A 197 -6.25 2.11 -15.93
N LEU A 198 -5.77 3.12 -15.20
CA LEU A 198 -4.87 4.13 -15.74
C LEU A 198 -3.57 3.51 -16.28
N TYR A 199 -3.04 2.48 -15.59
CA TYR A 199 -1.87 1.74 -16.04
C TYR A 199 -2.14 0.97 -17.34
N ILE A 200 -3.25 0.21 -17.40
CA ILE A 200 -3.62 -0.55 -18.61
C ILE A 200 -3.80 0.37 -19.81
N ILE A 201 -4.52 1.49 -19.66
CA ILE A 201 -4.71 2.47 -20.73
C ILE A 201 -3.38 3.02 -21.25
N ASN A 202 -2.39 3.18 -20.37
CA ASN A 202 -1.07 3.71 -20.73
C ASN A 202 -0.15 2.64 -21.35
N ASN A 203 -0.31 1.37 -20.99
CA ASN A 203 0.65 0.31 -21.30
C ASN A 203 0.18 -0.64 -22.44
N VAL A 204 -1.15 -0.76 -22.68
CA VAL A 204 -1.73 -1.67 -23.66
C VAL A 204 -2.19 -0.88 -24.89
N ASN A 205 -1.74 -1.31 -26.07
CA ASN A 205 -2.11 -0.70 -27.36
C ASN A 205 -3.31 -1.43 -27.97
N ASP A 206 -4.49 -1.29 -27.37
CA ASP A 206 -5.76 -1.81 -27.89
C ASP A 206 -6.89 -0.81 -27.61
N GLU A 207 -7.53 -0.31 -28.66
CA GLU A 207 -8.57 0.75 -28.58
C GLU A 207 -9.83 0.26 -27.86
N ASN A 208 -10.20 -1.03 -28.00
CA ASN A 208 -11.37 -1.58 -27.34
C ASN A 208 -11.16 -1.66 -25.81
N ILE A 209 -9.98 -2.12 -25.39
CA ILE A 209 -9.58 -2.15 -23.96
C ILE A 209 -9.57 -0.74 -23.41
N ARG A 210 -9.00 0.20 -24.14
CA ARG A 210 -8.90 1.61 -23.74
C ARG A 210 -10.29 2.23 -23.57
N SER A 211 -11.18 2.11 -24.55
CA SER A 211 -12.54 2.66 -24.49
C SER A 211 -13.32 2.10 -23.30
N ARG A 212 -13.24 0.78 -23.07
CA ARG A 212 -13.86 0.15 -21.90
C ARG A 212 -13.22 0.61 -20.58
N GLY A 213 -11.90 0.81 -20.59
CA GLY A 213 -11.15 1.35 -19.45
C GLY A 213 -11.63 2.73 -19.03
N SER A 214 -11.76 3.67 -19.97
CA SER A 214 -12.24 5.03 -19.69
C SER A 214 -13.66 5.04 -19.09
N VAL A 215 -14.56 4.19 -19.58
CA VAL A 215 -15.91 4.03 -18.96
C VAL A 215 -15.84 3.44 -17.55
N ARG A 216 -15.01 2.40 -17.35
CA ARG A 216 -14.88 1.74 -16.05
C ARG A 216 -14.15 2.63 -15.01
N LEU A 217 -13.31 3.56 -15.47
CA LEU A 217 -12.59 4.48 -14.60
C LEU A 217 -13.54 5.31 -13.73
N ILE A 218 -14.66 5.78 -14.26
CA ILE A 218 -15.68 6.52 -13.50
C ILE A 218 -16.23 5.64 -12.37
N GLY A 219 -16.57 4.38 -12.69
CA GLY A 219 -17.14 3.42 -11.74
C GLY A 219 -16.17 3.00 -10.61
N THR A 220 -14.88 3.24 -10.74
CA THR A 220 -13.88 2.96 -9.70
C THR A 220 -13.43 4.23 -8.98
N ALA A 221 -13.26 5.34 -9.70
CA ALA A 221 -12.79 6.60 -9.16
C ALA A 221 -13.81 7.27 -8.22
N ILE A 222 -15.11 7.23 -8.57
CA ILE A 222 -16.15 7.83 -7.70
C ILE A 222 -16.22 7.12 -6.34
N PRO A 223 -16.38 5.77 -6.25
CA PRO A 223 -16.34 5.09 -4.96
C PRO A 223 -15.05 5.34 -4.19
N PHE A 224 -13.88 5.35 -4.86
CA PHE A 224 -12.62 5.67 -4.24
C PHE A 224 -12.67 7.04 -3.55
N VAL A 225 -13.07 8.10 -4.27
CA VAL A 225 -13.08 9.46 -3.73
C VAL A 225 -14.07 9.57 -2.56
N ILE A 226 -15.27 8.99 -2.69
CA ILE A 226 -16.27 9.02 -1.61
C ILE A 226 -15.72 8.34 -0.35
N LEU A 227 -15.18 7.12 -0.48
CA LEU A 227 -14.66 6.35 0.65
C LEU A 227 -13.44 7.03 1.28
N PHE A 228 -12.53 7.55 0.45
CA PHE A 228 -11.34 8.26 0.93
C PHE A 228 -11.71 9.54 1.69
N VAL A 229 -12.60 10.37 1.15
CA VAL A 229 -13.04 11.59 1.82
C VAL A 229 -13.81 11.27 3.10
N SER A 230 -14.68 10.27 3.07
CA SER A 230 -15.41 9.82 4.27
C SER A 230 -14.46 9.38 5.38
N TYR A 231 -13.44 8.59 5.03
CA TYR A 231 -12.43 8.17 6.00
C TYR A 231 -11.57 9.33 6.49
N LEU A 232 -11.17 10.26 5.60
CA LEU A 232 -10.40 11.42 5.99
C LEU A 232 -11.18 12.33 6.97
N VAL A 233 -12.46 12.55 6.72
CA VAL A 233 -13.32 13.31 7.65
C VAL A 233 -13.42 12.60 9.00
N HIS A 234 -13.65 11.29 9.00
CA HIS A 234 -13.63 10.50 10.23
C HIS A 234 -12.30 10.64 10.98
N LEU A 235 -11.17 10.49 10.28
CA LEU A 235 -9.83 10.59 10.86
C LEU A 235 -9.58 11.95 11.51
N LEU A 236 -10.02 13.04 10.90
CA LEU A 236 -9.84 14.40 11.43
C LEU A 236 -10.70 14.69 12.67
N LEU A 237 -11.84 14.02 12.78
CA LEU A 237 -12.80 14.24 13.88
C LEU A 237 -12.66 13.23 15.03
N LYS A 238 -11.89 12.16 14.82
CA LYS A 238 -11.74 11.12 15.85
C LYS A 238 -10.68 11.52 16.89
N ASP A 239 -10.84 10.95 18.08
CA ASP A 239 -9.81 10.98 19.11
C ASP A 239 -8.62 10.10 18.69
N GLY A 240 -7.41 10.54 18.97
CA GLY A 240 -6.19 9.82 18.66
C GLY A 240 -5.36 9.51 19.89
N TYR A 241 -4.28 8.79 19.69
CA TYR A 241 -3.42 8.26 20.75
C TYR A 241 -2.14 9.10 20.79
N ALA A 242 -2.04 9.95 21.82
CA ALA A 242 -0.86 10.76 22.09
C ALA A 242 -0.02 10.13 23.20
N TRP A 243 1.26 10.49 23.28
CA TRP A 243 2.13 10.11 24.37
C TRP A 243 2.91 11.30 24.91
N ASN A 244 3.16 11.30 26.23
CA ASN A 244 3.93 12.34 26.89
C ASN A 244 5.43 12.03 26.79
N PRO A 245 6.27 12.89 26.16
CA PRO A 245 7.69 12.64 26.01
C PRO A 245 8.48 12.61 27.33
N GLU A 246 7.96 13.20 28.42
CA GLU A 246 8.63 13.22 29.71
C GLU A 246 8.35 11.95 30.54
N THR A 247 7.11 11.46 30.51
CA THR A 247 6.67 10.32 31.32
C THR A 247 6.58 9.02 30.53
N GLY A 248 6.49 9.08 29.20
CA GLY A 248 6.21 7.95 28.32
C GLY A 248 4.77 7.44 28.43
N GLU A 249 3.90 8.11 29.17
CA GLU A 249 2.49 7.75 29.33
C GLU A 249 1.68 8.04 28.08
N ILE A 250 0.83 7.08 27.69
CA ILE A 250 -0.05 7.20 26.53
C ILE A 250 -1.45 7.61 27.00
N PHE A 251 -2.00 8.61 26.32
CA PHE A 251 -3.32 9.16 26.62
C PHE A 251 -4.11 9.43 25.35
N ILE A 252 -5.42 9.57 25.48
CA ILE A 252 -6.31 9.91 24.37
C ILE A 252 -6.41 11.41 24.25
N GLU A 253 -6.14 11.94 23.06
CA GLU A 253 -6.22 13.37 22.72
C GLU A 253 -7.35 13.59 21.71
N PRO A 254 -8.33 14.47 21.99
CA PRO A 254 -9.39 14.79 21.03
C PRO A 254 -8.83 15.36 19.72
N ASN A 255 -9.36 14.92 18.58
CA ASN A 255 -8.97 15.37 17.25
C ASN A 255 -7.45 15.36 16.99
N LYS A 256 -6.72 14.38 17.55
CA LYS A 256 -5.25 14.31 17.48
C LYS A 256 -4.70 14.44 16.06
N TYR A 257 -5.31 13.76 15.10
CA TYR A 257 -4.83 13.77 13.72
C TYR A 257 -5.06 15.12 13.04
N LEU A 258 -6.11 15.85 13.41
CA LEU A 258 -6.33 17.23 12.95
C LEU A 258 -5.24 18.16 13.52
N HIS A 259 -4.93 18.05 14.82
CA HIS A 259 -3.85 18.81 15.44
C HIS A 259 -2.51 18.49 14.76
N ASN A 260 -2.21 17.22 14.52
CA ASN A 260 -1.00 16.82 13.80
C ASN A 260 -0.92 17.43 12.40
N MET A 261 -2.03 17.50 11.67
CA MET A 261 -2.05 18.12 10.34
C MET A 261 -1.88 19.64 10.39
N MET A 262 -2.31 20.29 11.46
CA MET A 262 -2.09 21.75 11.66
C MET A 262 -0.66 22.03 12.09
N ASP A 263 -0.12 21.30 13.05
CA ASP A 263 1.23 21.49 13.57
C ASP A 263 2.29 21.15 12.52
N MET A 264 2.07 20.07 11.77
CA MET A 264 2.91 19.65 10.66
C MET A 264 2.29 20.07 9.30
N TRP A 265 1.96 21.37 9.18
CA TRP A 265 1.29 21.92 7.99
C TRP A 265 1.97 21.57 6.67
N TYR A 266 3.30 21.38 6.66
CA TYR A 266 4.06 20.96 5.50
C TYR A 266 3.65 19.55 4.99
N LEU A 267 3.32 18.61 5.89
CA LEU A 267 2.77 17.30 5.52
C LEU A 267 1.37 17.42 4.94
N THR A 268 0.56 18.32 5.48
CA THR A 268 -0.77 18.64 4.96
C THR A 268 -0.69 19.19 3.55
N VAL A 269 0.24 20.10 3.28
CA VAL A 269 0.49 20.62 1.92
C VAL A 269 0.91 19.49 0.97
N VAL A 270 1.83 18.62 1.38
CA VAL A 270 2.26 17.45 0.58
C VAL A 270 1.06 16.53 0.29
N MET A 271 0.21 16.26 1.28
CA MET A 271 -1.01 15.45 1.10
C MET A 271 -1.97 16.09 0.10
N LEU A 272 -2.23 17.39 0.22
CA LEU A 272 -3.13 18.11 -0.70
C LEU A 272 -2.59 18.12 -2.12
N ILE A 273 -1.29 18.35 -2.32
CA ILE A 273 -0.64 18.22 -3.62
C ILE A 273 -0.83 16.80 -4.17
N GLY A 274 -0.64 15.78 -3.32
CA GLY A 274 -0.85 14.39 -3.68
C GLY A 274 -2.28 14.12 -4.15
N VAL A 275 -3.28 14.56 -3.39
CA VAL A 275 -4.71 14.42 -3.75
C VAL A 275 -5.01 15.12 -5.08
N VAL A 276 -4.53 16.34 -5.28
CA VAL A 276 -4.71 17.06 -6.54
C VAL A 276 -4.09 16.30 -7.71
N LEU A 277 -2.90 15.72 -7.55
CA LEU A 277 -2.25 14.93 -8.61
C LEU A 277 -3.01 13.63 -8.92
N VAL A 278 -3.60 12.96 -7.93
CA VAL A 278 -4.47 11.79 -8.18
C VAL A 278 -5.70 12.19 -8.99
N LEU A 279 -6.40 13.23 -8.56
CA LEU A 279 -7.58 13.73 -9.26
C LEU A 279 -7.24 14.23 -10.67
N TRP A 280 -6.09 14.88 -10.85
CA TRP A 280 -5.58 15.30 -12.15
C TRP A 280 -5.33 14.10 -13.07
N GLY A 281 -4.68 13.03 -12.57
CA GLY A 281 -4.44 11.82 -13.35
C GLY A 281 -5.74 11.15 -13.83
N ILE A 282 -6.77 11.12 -12.99
CA ILE A 282 -8.10 10.62 -13.33
C ILE A 282 -8.76 11.55 -14.36
N ALA A 283 -8.77 12.86 -14.11
CA ALA A 283 -9.44 13.84 -14.94
C ALA A 283 -8.85 13.90 -16.34
N THR A 284 -7.52 13.81 -16.47
CA THR A 284 -6.84 13.84 -17.79
C THR A 284 -7.26 12.68 -18.68
N GLU A 285 -7.49 11.50 -18.14
CA GLU A 285 -7.96 10.36 -18.95
C GLU A 285 -9.44 10.48 -19.29
N LEU A 286 -10.28 10.94 -18.36
CA LEU A 286 -11.71 11.12 -18.61
C LEU A 286 -12.01 12.26 -19.60
N LEU A 287 -11.18 13.29 -19.62
CA LEU A 287 -11.37 14.47 -20.47
C LEU A 287 -10.51 14.46 -21.74
N ARG A 288 -9.82 13.37 -22.02
CA ARG A 288 -8.86 13.25 -23.10
C ARG A 288 -9.41 13.66 -24.48
N ASP A 289 -10.64 13.27 -24.77
CA ASP A 289 -11.30 13.57 -26.06
C ASP A 289 -11.90 14.97 -26.09
N SER A 290 -11.75 15.76 -25.03
CA SER A 290 -12.25 17.14 -25.01
C SER A 290 -11.39 18.07 -25.89
N LYS A 291 -12.02 19.11 -26.48
CA LYS A 291 -11.33 20.10 -27.30
C LYS A 291 -10.18 20.81 -26.57
N PHE A 292 -10.30 20.99 -25.25
CA PHE A 292 -9.26 21.61 -24.44
C PHE A 292 -7.97 20.81 -24.48
N PHE A 293 -8.06 19.48 -24.34
CA PHE A 293 -6.89 18.63 -24.27
C PHE A 293 -6.27 18.36 -25.64
N THR A 294 -7.05 18.29 -26.71
CA THR A 294 -6.53 18.21 -28.10
C THR A 294 -5.71 19.45 -28.51
N GLN A 295 -5.99 20.60 -27.89
CA GLN A 295 -5.24 21.85 -28.13
C GLN A 295 -3.95 21.96 -27.28
N HIS A 296 -3.81 21.21 -26.18
CA HIS A 296 -2.68 21.29 -25.25
C HIS A 296 -2.00 19.95 -25.00
N PRO A 297 -1.45 19.26 -26.00
CA PRO A 297 -0.89 17.90 -25.85
C PRO A 297 0.32 17.82 -24.91
N SER A 298 0.98 18.94 -24.62
CA SER A 298 2.12 18.99 -23.68
C SER A 298 1.72 18.70 -22.23
N LEU A 299 0.47 18.99 -21.83
CA LEU A 299 -0.05 18.71 -20.50
C LEU A 299 -0.23 17.20 -20.24
N PHE A 300 -0.25 16.38 -21.30
CA PHE A 300 -0.45 14.92 -21.22
C PHE A 300 0.81 14.11 -21.05
N LYS A 301 1.99 14.67 -21.31
CA LYS A 301 3.25 13.91 -21.15
C LYS A 301 3.47 13.36 -19.73
N PHE A 302 2.81 13.97 -18.75
CA PHE A 302 2.91 13.60 -17.33
C PHE A 302 1.53 13.32 -16.71
N ALA A 303 0.55 12.88 -17.52
CA ALA A 303 -0.82 12.65 -17.11
C ALA A 303 -1.10 11.14 -16.83
N GLY A 304 -2.32 10.85 -16.41
CA GLY A 304 -2.79 9.48 -16.17
C GLY A 304 -2.08 8.80 -15.00
N ILE A 305 -1.55 7.59 -15.24
CA ILE A 305 -0.95 6.75 -14.18
C ILE A 305 0.22 7.42 -13.45
N TRP A 306 1.05 8.23 -14.12
CA TRP A 306 2.22 8.83 -13.50
C TRP A 306 1.87 9.93 -12.51
N SER A 307 0.95 10.84 -12.88
CA SER A 307 0.48 11.87 -11.93
C SER A 307 -0.32 11.24 -10.79
N ALA A 308 -1.22 10.30 -11.10
CA ALA A 308 -1.99 9.58 -10.07
C ALA A 308 -1.09 8.76 -9.14
N GLY A 309 -0.05 8.12 -9.68
CA GLY A 309 0.91 7.33 -8.91
C GLY A 309 1.74 8.18 -7.94
N ILE A 310 2.35 9.26 -8.44
CA ILE A 310 3.09 10.20 -7.59
C ILE A 310 2.16 10.80 -6.53
N GLY A 311 0.95 11.20 -6.95
CA GLY A 311 -0.06 11.72 -6.02
C GLY A 311 -0.42 10.72 -4.93
N THR A 312 -0.57 9.44 -5.27
CA THR A 312 -0.79 8.36 -4.30
C THR A 312 0.35 8.24 -3.30
N VAL A 313 1.60 8.22 -3.79
CA VAL A 313 2.79 8.12 -2.93
C VAL A 313 2.85 9.30 -1.96
N LEU A 314 2.65 10.54 -2.43
CA LEU A 314 2.67 11.73 -1.58
C LEU A 314 1.55 11.72 -0.53
N THR A 315 0.34 11.37 -0.92
CA THR A 315 -0.81 11.31 0.00
C THR A 315 -0.62 10.26 1.08
N VAL A 316 -0.23 9.04 0.70
CA VAL A 316 -0.06 7.92 1.65
C VAL A 316 1.14 8.18 2.57
N LEU A 317 2.25 8.69 2.04
CA LEU A 317 3.41 9.07 2.85
C LEU A 317 3.03 10.10 3.92
N ALA A 318 2.33 11.17 3.53
CA ALA A 318 1.90 12.20 4.47
C ALA A 318 0.96 11.64 5.54
N LEU A 319 0.01 10.76 5.19
CA LEU A 319 -0.89 10.11 6.15
C LEU A 319 -0.14 9.22 7.13
N LEU A 320 0.80 8.40 6.67
CA LEU A 320 1.58 7.50 7.54
C LEU A 320 2.49 8.31 8.49
N LEU A 321 3.11 9.39 8.02
CA LEU A 321 3.91 10.26 8.89
C LEU A 321 3.04 11.01 9.91
N THR A 322 1.83 11.41 9.54
CA THR A 322 0.87 12.04 10.47
C THR A 322 0.44 11.08 11.59
N SER A 323 0.40 9.76 11.32
CA SER A 323 0.07 8.76 12.34
C SER A 323 1.20 8.48 13.34
N ALA A 324 2.46 8.80 12.99
CA ALA A 324 3.64 8.40 13.76
C ALA A 324 4.41 9.56 14.41
N TRP A 325 4.38 10.75 13.79
CA TRP A 325 5.12 11.92 14.27
C TRP A 325 4.28 12.75 15.25
N ASN A 326 4.88 13.82 15.80
CA ASN A 326 4.23 14.74 16.75
C ASN A 326 3.66 14.03 17.98
N HIS A 327 4.49 13.20 18.64
CA HIS A 327 4.12 12.48 19.88
C HIS A 327 2.85 11.63 19.74
N THR A 328 2.70 10.95 18.61
CA THR A 328 1.57 10.08 18.32
C THR A 328 1.98 8.61 18.44
N ALA A 329 1.15 7.78 19.06
CA ALA A 329 1.32 6.34 19.05
C ALA A 329 0.83 5.78 17.70
N TYR A 330 1.78 5.35 16.85
CA TYR A 330 1.47 4.94 15.49
C TYR A 330 0.78 3.58 15.36
N TYR A 331 0.84 2.75 16.39
CA TYR A 331 0.12 1.48 16.45
C TYR A 331 -0.58 1.36 17.80
N PRO A 332 -1.82 1.86 17.88
CA PRO A 332 -2.54 1.91 19.13
C PRO A 332 -3.08 0.54 19.55
N SER A 333 -3.09 0.29 20.85
CA SER A 333 -3.78 -0.86 21.43
C SER A 333 -5.17 -0.46 21.90
N THR A 334 -6.18 -1.24 21.50
CA THR A 334 -7.55 -1.12 21.99
C THR A 334 -7.82 -1.98 23.23
N ALA A 335 -6.92 -2.92 23.54
CA ALA A 335 -7.03 -3.79 24.72
C ALA A 335 -6.42 -3.17 25.97
N ASP A 336 -5.27 -2.48 25.81
CA ASP A 336 -4.55 -1.79 26.88
C ASP A 336 -3.85 -0.55 26.33
N LEU A 337 -4.31 0.63 26.74
CA LEU A 337 -3.81 1.90 26.24
C LEU A 337 -2.29 2.03 26.35
N GLN A 338 -1.71 1.59 27.47
CA GLN A 338 -0.27 1.71 27.72
C GLN A 338 0.58 0.71 26.92
N SER A 339 -0.05 -0.27 26.27
CA SER A 339 0.60 -1.19 25.34
C SER A 339 0.77 -0.59 23.93
N SER A 340 0.20 0.57 23.64
CA SER A 340 0.30 1.21 22.32
C SER A 340 1.75 1.51 21.95
N LEU A 341 2.08 1.36 20.67
CA LEU A 341 3.44 1.50 20.17
C LEU A 341 3.72 2.91 19.66
N THR A 342 4.81 3.48 20.14
CA THR A 342 5.38 4.76 19.71
C THR A 342 6.71 4.53 18.99
N LEU A 343 7.24 5.55 18.33
CA LEU A 343 8.56 5.44 17.72
C LEU A 343 9.65 5.11 18.74
N GLU A 344 9.52 5.61 19.98
CA GLU A 344 10.53 5.42 21.02
C GLU A 344 10.49 4.04 21.66
N ASN A 345 9.27 3.50 21.93
CA ASN A 345 9.14 2.25 22.68
C ASN A 345 9.20 0.99 21.79
N SER A 346 9.19 1.12 20.47
CA SER A 346 9.11 0.00 19.54
C SER A 346 10.30 -0.15 18.60
N CYS A 347 11.21 0.84 18.55
CA CYS A 347 12.33 0.84 17.62
C CYS A 347 13.48 -0.08 18.09
N SER A 348 14.34 -0.41 17.14
CA SER A 348 15.57 -1.15 17.35
C SER A 348 16.64 -0.33 18.08
N SER A 349 17.74 -0.98 18.49
CA SER A 349 18.83 -0.30 19.18
C SER A 349 19.49 0.78 18.32
N TYR A 350 20.14 1.77 18.96
CA TYR A 350 20.94 2.78 18.27
C TYR A 350 21.95 2.17 17.33
N PHE A 351 22.66 1.12 17.77
CA PHE A 351 23.66 0.44 16.95
C PHE A 351 23.05 -0.11 15.66
N THR A 352 21.90 -0.80 15.76
CA THR A 352 21.21 -1.38 14.61
C THR A 352 20.75 -0.28 13.64
N LEU A 353 20.04 0.75 14.15
CA LEU A 353 19.53 1.83 13.31
C LEU A 353 20.64 2.62 12.61
N ASN A 354 21.76 2.85 13.31
CA ASN A 354 22.92 3.56 12.76
C ASN A 354 23.66 2.72 11.70
N THR A 355 23.84 1.42 11.93
CA THR A 355 24.45 0.52 10.94
C THR A 355 23.62 0.47 9.67
N MET A 356 22.30 0.28 9.84
CA MET A 356 21.35 0.27 8.73
C MET A 356 21.27 1.62 8.00
N PHE A 357 21.49 2.74 8.69
CA PHE A 357 21.56 4.07 8.06
C PHE A 357 22.65 4.09 6.99
N TYR A 358 23.85 3.61 7.29
CA TYR A 358 24.92 3.55 6.28
C TYR A 358 24.58 2.64 5.10
N VAL A 359 23.93 1.50 5.36
CA VAL A 359 23.46 0.61 4.30
C VAL A 359 22.39 1.27 3.43
N SER A 360 21.50 2.08 4.04
CA SER A 360 20.44 2.78 3.31
C SER A 360 20.96 3.82 2.30
N LEU A 361 22.21 4.27 2.41
CA LEU A 361 22.84 5.14 1.40
C LEU A 361 22.99 4.45 0.03
N LEU A 362 22.83 3.13 -0.03
CA LEU A 362 22.76 2.38 -1.29
C LEU A 362 21.39 2.43 -1.96
N ILE A 363 20.32 2.84 -1.25
CA ILE A 363 18.94 2.89 -1.78
C ILE A 363 18.85 3.72 -3.08
N PRO A 364 19.48 4.89 -3.24
CA PRO A 364 19.43 5.65 -4.50
C PRO A 364 19.95 4.86 -5.70
N PHE A 365 20.99 4.05 -5.53
CA PHE A 365 21.53 3.21 -6.61
C PHE A 365 20.54 2.10 -7.01
N VAL A 366 19.89 1.47 -6.02
CA VAL A 366 18.87 0.46 -6.26
C VAL A 366 17.65 1.08 -6.96
N LEU A 367 17.20 2.26 -6.52
CA LEU A 367 16.12 2.98 -7.17
C LEU A 367 16.46 3.39 -8.60
N ALA A 368 17.68 3.84 -8.86
CA ALA A 368 18.14 4.14 -10.22
C ALA A 368 18.08 2.91 -11.12
N TYR A 369 18.51 1.73 -10.62
CA TYR A 369 18.42 0.48 -11.34
C TYR A 369 16.96 0.07 -11.59
N ILE A 370 16.08 0.16 -10.59
CA ILE A 370 14.64 -0.11 -10.74
C ILE A 370 14.03 0.81 -11.81
N CYS A 371 14.33 2.11 -11.76
CA CYS A 371 13.85 3.07 -12.76
C CYS A 371 14.36 2.74 -14.17
N TYR A 372 15.61 2.31 -14.29
CA TYR A 372 16.18 1.86 -15.56
C TYR A 372 15.46 0.61 -16.09
N ALA A 373 15.30 -0.42 -15.25
CA ALA A 373 14.62 -1.66 -15.60
C ALA A 373 13.16 -1.40 -16.01
N TRP A 374 12.45 -0.58 -15.22
CA TRP A 374 11.06 -0.19 -15.54
C TRP A 374 10.94 0.47 -16.90
N ARG A 375 11.81 1.47 -17.18
CA ARG A 375 11.81 2.16 -18.49
C ARG A 375 12.11 1.23 -19.65
N LYS A 376 12.95 0.19 -19.43
CA LYS A 376 13.24 -0.82 -20.47
C LYS A 376 12.05 -1.73 -20.71
N ILE A 377 11.36 -2.18 -19.67
CA ILE A 377 10.16 -3.03 -19.77
C ILE A 377 9.03 -2.26 -20.47
N ASP A 378 8.83 -0.98 -20.15
CA ASP A 378 7.76 -0.15 -20.71
C ASP A 378 8.22 0.71 -21.89
N SER A 379 9.31 0.32 -22.58
CA SER A 379 9.85 1.07 -23.72
C SER A 379 8.87 1.14 -24.90
N LYS A 380 8.01 0.14 -25.02
CA LYS A 380 6.92 0.06 -26.00
C LYS A 380 5.64 -0.43 -25.31
N PRO A 381 4.46 0.10 -25.69
CA PRO A 381 3.18 -0.47 -25.30
C PRO A 381 3.05 -1.90 -25.81
N ILE A 382 2.41 -2.76 -25.04
CA ILE A 382 2.18 -4.17 -25.41
C ILE A 382 1.10 -4.22 -26.49
N ASP A 383 1.36 -4.96 -27.55
CA ASP A 383 0.41 -5.23 -28.64
C ASP A 383 0.25 -6.75 -28.90
N LYS A 384 -0.68 -7.09 -29.79
CA LYS A 384 -1.02 -8.48 -30.12
C LYS A 384 0.12 -9.21 -30.82
N ASP A 385 0.87 -8.50 -31.66
CA ASP A 385 1.97 -9.06 -32.43
C ASP A 385 3.14 -9.44 -31.52
N GLU A 386 3.41 -8.65 -30.49
CA GLU A 386 4.43 -8.95 -29.47
C GLU A 386 4.08 -10.25 -28.75
N ILE A 387 2.83 -10.42 -28.29
CA ILE A 387 2.42 -11.64 -27.55
C ILE A 387 2.44 -12.89 -28.46
N ALA A 388 2.10 -12.75 -29.73
CA ALA A 388 2.14 -13.88 -30.66
C ALA A 388 3.55 -14.40 -30.94
N ASN A 389 4.56 -13.52 -30.81
CA ASN A 389 5.97 -13.83 -31.09
C ASN A 389 6.81 -14.09 -29.83
N ASP A 390 6.29 -13.90 -28.62
CA ASP A 390 7.01 -14.06 -27.36
C ASP A 390 6.67 -15.42 -26.73
N GLU A 391 7.64 -16.36 -26.78
CA GLU A 391 7.51 -17.70 -26.15
C GLU A 391 7.43 -17.64 -24.61
N HIS A 392 7.81 -16.53 -24.01
CA HIS A 392 7.80 -16.29 -22.56
C HIS A 392 6.62 -15.41 -22.10
N ALA A 393 5.67 -15.11 -22.99
CA ALA A 393 4.46 -14.37 -22.63
C ALA A 393 3.62 -15.13 -21.58
N TYR A 394 3.13 -14.39 -20.58
CA TYR A 394 2.25 -14.93 -19.53
C TYR A 394 0.91 -15.42 -20.06
#